data_02817f0b7267aff227bdce3b4ae1bbef
#
_entry.id   02817f0b7267aff227bdce3b4ae1bbef
#
_cell.length_a   1.000
_cell.length_b   1.000
_cell.length_c   1.000
_cell.angle_alpha   90.00
_cell.angle_beta   90.00
_cell.angle_gamma   90.00
#
_symmetry.space_group_name_H-M   'P 1'
#
loop_
_entity.id
_entity.type
_entity.pdbx_description
1 polymer ?
#
loop_
_entity_poly.entity_id
_entity_poly.type
_entity_poly.pdbx_seq_one_letter_code
_entity_poly.pdbx_strand_id
1 'polypeptide(L)'
;MRVRRELEQPSKEPLVFTDASGKATAVAKLDNTGVSGEYLSSEGLKGDAVWGTRGRWTMLAGTVDQKPFVLAILDHPRNPGYPTYWHARGYGLFAANPFGQEVFSNGKEKLNFTLEPKQSVTFRHRLLILSGTATSAQIDEQQKRFVAEVK
;
A
#
# COMPACT_ATOMS: atom_id res chain seq x y z
N MET A 1 5.56 -5.10 1.85
CA MET A 1 5.44 -6.55 1.49
C MET A 1 5.20 -6.70 0.00
N ARG A 2 5.45 -7.88 -0.56
CA ARG A 2 4.95 -8.26 -1.87
C ARG A 2 3.85 -9.32 -1.66
N VAL A 3 2.73 -9.12 -2.30
CA VAL A 3 1.59 -10.04 -2.20
C VAL A 3 1.70 -11.19 -3.21
N ARG A 4 0.86 -12.22 -3.06
CA ARG A 4 0.70 -13.29 -4.05
C ARG A 4 0.15 -12.72 -5.35
N ARG A 5 0.45 -13.39 -6.48
CA ARG A 5 0.01 -12.98 -7.82
C ARG A 5 -1.51 -12.78 -7.92
N GLU A 6 -2.30 -13.61 -7.26
CA GLU A 6 -3.76 -13.52 -7.30
C GLU A 6 -4.29 -12.20 -6.74
N LEU A 7 -3.52 -11.54 -5.86
CA LEU A 7 -3.82 -10.24 -5.27
C LEU A 7 -3.14 -9.06 -6.01
N GLU A 8 -2.41 -9.31 -7.09
CA GLU A 8 -1.97 -8.24 -7.98
C GLU A 8 -3.20 -7.61 -8.67
N GLN A 9 -3.09 -6.36 -9.07
CA GLN A 9 -4.16 -5.72 -9.86
C GLN A 9 -4.05 -6.13 -11.33
N PRO A 10 -5.18 -6.33 -12.02
CA PRO A 10 -5.15 -6.52 -13.47
C PRO A 10 -4.46 -5.33 -14.15
N SER A 11 -3.44 -5.61 -14.93
CA SER A 11 -2.69 -4.60 -15.67
C SER A 11 -3.43 -4.24 -16.97
N LYS A 12 -3.36 -2.97 -17.36
CA LYS A 12 -3.91 -2.49 -18.64
C LYS A 12 -2.92 -2.66 -19.79
N GLU A 13 -1.64 -2.67 -19.46
CA GLU A 13 -0.54 -2.73 -20.42
C GLU A 13 0.46 -3.81 -20.02
N PRO A 14 1.17 -4.41 -20.98
CA PRO A 14 2.21 -5.37 -20.70
C PRO A 14 3.39 -4.71 -19.98
N LEU A 15 4.10 -5.48 -19.15
CA LEU A 15 5.34 -5.03 -18.53
C LEU A 15 6.42 -4.87 -19.59
N VAL A 16 7.08 -3.71 -19.58
CA VAL A 16 8.24 -3.44 -20.41
C VAL A 16 9.50 -3.53 -19.55
N PHE A 17 10.42 -4.40 -19.91
CA PHE A 17 11.72 -4.50 -19.28
C PHE A 17 12.72 -3.63 -20.03
N THR A 18 13.53 -2.87 -19.31
CA THR A 18 14.55 -1.99 -19.89
C THR A 18 15.93 -2.37 -19.38
N ASP A 19 16.94 -2.15 -20.20
CA ASP A 19 18.35 -2.25 -19.80
C ASP A 19 18.80 -1.00 -19.01
N ALA A 20 20.08 -0.98 -18.61
CA ALA A 20 20.65 0.13 -17.86
C ALA A 20 20.67 1.48 -18.63
N SER A 21 20.50 1.45 -19.94
CA SER A 21 20.38 2.66 -20.79
C SER A 21 18.94 3.14 -20.95
N GLY A 22 17.96 2.40 -20.38
CA GLY A 22 16.54 2.68 -20.50
C GLY A 22 15.90 2.14 -21.80
N LYS A 23 16.65 1.37 -22.61
CA LYS A 23 16.15 0.76 -23.84
C LYS A 23 15.33 -0.48 -23.52
N ALA A 24 14.17 -0.62 -24.14
CA ALA A 24 13.34 -1.80 -24.01
C ALA A 24 14.08 -3.06 -24.49
N THR A 25 14.23 -4.05 -23.61
CA THR A 25 14.88 -5.34 -23.90
C THR A 25 13.87 -6.44 -24.16
N ALA A 26 12.71 -6.38 -23.47
CA ALA A 26 11.62 -7.31 -23.66
C ALA A 26 10.29 -6.66 -23.29
N VAL A 27 9.22 -7.08 -23.95
CA VAL A 27 7.85 -6.74 -23.59
C VAL A 27 7.15 -8.06 -23.25
N ALA A 28 6.78 -8.22 -21.99
CA ALA A 28 6.02 -9.39 -21.57
C ALA A 28 4.61 -9.35 -22.15
N LYS A 29 4.11 -10.51 -22.58
CA LYS A 29 2.71 -10.60 -22.98
C LYS A 29 1.83 -10.27 -21.78
N LEU A 30 0.81 -9.42 -22.00
CA LEU A 30 -0.17 -9.13 -20.96
C LEU A 30 -0.89 -10.41 -20.54
N ASP A 31 -0.80 -10.74 -19.26
CA ASP A 31 -1.45 -11.90 -18.67
C ASP A 31 -2.03 -11.52 -17.31
N ASN A 32 -3.36 -11.41 -17.26
CA ASN A 32 -4.14 -11.16 -16.05
C ASN A 32 -4.82 -12.43 -15.52
N THR A 33 -4.42 -13.62 -15.99
CA THR A 33 -5.04 -14.88 -15.55
C THR A 33 -4.87 -15.07 -14.04
N GLY A 34 -5.99 -15.19 -13.33
CA GLY A 34 -6.03 -15.38 -11.89
C GLY A 34 -5.72 -14.14 -11.05
N VAL A 35 -5.49 -12.99 -11.69
CA VAL A 35 -5.23 -11.72 -11.02
C VAL A 35 -6.55 -11.02 -10.69
N SER A 36 -6.77 -10.59 -9.44
CA SER A 36 -8.06 -10.06 -8.98
C SER A 36 -7.96 -8.91 -7.97
N GLY A 37 -6.75 -8.46 -7.63
CA GLY A 37 -6.55 -7.48 -6.60
C GLY A 37 -7.07 -6.09 -6.96
N GLU A 38 -7.65 -5.39 -5.99
CA GLU A 38 -8.00 -3.98 -6.07
C GLU A 38 -7.65 -3.27 -4.76
N TYR A 39 -6.90 -2.18 -4.85
CA TYR A 39 -6.62 -1.31 -3.70
C TYR A 39 -7.80 -0.37 -3.42
N LEU A 40 -7.98 -0.07 -2.12
CA LEU A 40 -8.86 0.99 -1.63
C LEU A 40 -8.21 1.66 -0.43
N SER A 41 -8.15 3.00 -0.43
CA SER A 41 -7.64 3.80 0.69
C SER A 41 -8.75 4.33 1.58
N SER A 42 -8.37 4.81 2.78
CA SER A 42 -9.26 5.53 3.69
C SER A 42 -9.87 6.82 3.11
N GLU A 43 -9.28 7.33 2.04
CA GLU A 43 -9.73 8.53 1.32
C GLU A 43 -10.67 8.19 0.12
N GLY A 44 -11.05 6.91 -0.01
CA GLY A 44 -11.94 6.45 -1.08
C GLY A 44 -11.27 6.28 -2.44
N LEU A 45 -9.96 6.45 -2.55
CA LEU A 45 -9.21 6.22 -3.78
C LEU A 45 -9.10 4.72 -4.06
N LYS A 46 -9.17 4.33 -5.34
CA LYS A 46 -9.17 2.93 -5.78
C LYS A 46 -8.06 2.65 -6.78
N GLY A 47 -7.63 1.40 -6.80
CA GLY A 47 -6.68 0.88 -7.77
C GLY A 47 -5.38 1.68 -7.79
N ASP A 48 -4.91 2.04 -8.98
CA ASP A 48 -3.66 2.78 -9.18
C ASP A 48 -3.69 4.20 -8.60
N ALA A 49 -4.89 4.78 -8.39
CA ALA A 49 -5.01 6.10 -7.76
C ALA A 49 -4.58 6.11 -6.28
N VAL A 50 -4.44 4.97 -5.65
CA VAL A 50 -3.95 4.86 -4.26
C VAL A 50 -2.44 5.07 -4.17
N TRP A 51 -1.71 4.76 -5.25
CA TRP A 51 -0.25 4.88 -5.24
C TRP A 51 0.21 6.33 -5.02
N GLY A 52 1.15 6.51 -4.11
CA GLY A 52 1.74 7.82 -3.84
C GLY A 52 0.79 8.82 -3.19
N THR A 53 -0.32 8.35 -2.60
CA THR A 53 -1.27 9.18 -1.85
C THR A 53 -1.17 8.91 -0.35
N ARG A 54 -1.66 9.86 0.45
CA ARG A 54 -1.75 9.71 1.91
C ARG A 54 -3.06 9.02 2.29
N GLY A 55 -3.04 8.32 3.43
CA GLY A 55 -4.23 7.73 4.00
C GLY A 55 -3.95 7.07 5.34
N ARG A 56 -4.98 7.00 6.20
CA ARG A 56 -4.90 6.37 7.53
C ARG A 56 -4.74 4.85 7.43
N TRP A 57 -5.26 4.28 6.38
CA TRP A 57 -5.14 2.88 6.02
C TRP A 57 -5.30 2.69 4.52
N THR A 58 -4.78 1.58 4.06
CA THR A 58 -5.07 1.07 2.71
C THR A 58 -5.35 -0.42 2.81
N MET A 59 -6.37 -0.89 2.09
CA MET A 59 -6.65 -2.30 1.93
C MET A 59 -6.49 -2.73 0.48
N LEU A 60 -6.18 -4.00 0.31
CA LEU A 60 -6.12 -4.73 -0.95
C LEU A 60 -7.09 -5.90 -0.84
N ALA A 61 -8.12 -5.89 -1.65
CA ALA A 61 -9.11 -6.96 -1.74
C ALA A 61 -8.90 -7.75 -3.02
N GLY A 62 -9.19 -9.04 -2.98
CA GLY A 62 -9.09 -9.92 -4.15
C GLY A 62 -9.53 -11.34 -3.82
N THR A 63 -9.13 -12.28 -4.65
CA THR A 63 -9.47 -13.69 -4.51
C THR A 63 -8.20 -14.53 -4.43
N VAL A 64 -8.08 -15.38 -3.44
CA VAL A 64 -6.99 -16.33 -3.28
C VAL A 64 -7.59 -17.73 -3.19
N ASP A 65 -7.13 -18.64 -4.02
CA ASP A 65 -7.69 -20.00 -4.13
C ASP A 65 -9.23 -19.98 -4.24
N GLN A 66 -9.75 -19.10 -5.11
CA GLN A 66 -11.19 -18.86 -5.39
C GLN A 66 -12.01 -18.36 -4.18
N LYS A 67 -11.37 -17.92 -3.11
CA LYS A 67 -12.04 -17.39 -1.92
C LYS A 67 -11.74 -15.88 -1.78
N PRO A 68 -12.73 -15.06 -1.42
CA PRO A 68 -12.50 -13.64 -1.14
C PRO A 68 -11.50 -13.47 -0.01
N PHE A 69 -10.63 -12.47 -0.14
CA PHE A 69 -9.53 -12.21 0.78
C PHE A 69 -9.22 -10.72 0.85
N VAL A 70 -8.90 -10.23 2.03
CA VAL A 70 -8.52 -8.83 2.25
C VAL A 70 -7.26 -8.76 3.09
N LEU A 71 -6.30 -7.95 2.61
CA LEU A 71 -5.17 -7.45 3.39
C LEU A 71 -5.39 -5.96 3.64
N ALA A 72 -5.21 -5.49 4.88
CA ALA A 72 -5.18 -4.07 5.16
C ALA A 72 -3.99 -3.71 6.04
N ILE A 73 -3.36 -2.57 5.74
CA ILE A 73 -2.33 -1.98 6.58
C ILE A 73 -2.89 -0.69 7.15
N LEU A 74 -2.85 -0.57 8.47
CA LEU A 74 -3.30 0.59 9.23
C LEU A 74 -2.09 1.35 9.77
N ASP A 75 -2.07 2.65 9.54
CA ASP A 75 -1.07 3.56 10.06
C ASP A 75 -1.52 4.14 11.42
N HIS A 76 -0.59 4.56 12.27
CA HIS A 76 -0.92 5.07 13.59
C HIS A 76 -0.62 6.56 13.71
N PRO A 77 -1.50 7.38 14.37
CA PRO A 77 -1.30 8.84 14.48
C PRO A 77 0.00 9.27 15.14
N ARG A 78 0.66 8.39 15.90
CA ARG A 78 1.96 8.67 16.52
C ARG A 78 3.16 8.35 15.63
N ASN A 79 2.94 7.86 14.43
CA ASN A 79 4.03 7.62 13.50
C ASN A 79 4.55 8.93 12.91
N PRO A 80 5.87 9.10 12.77
CA PRO A 80 6.42 10.18 11.97
C PRO A 80 5.82 10.14 10.56
N GLY A 81 5.42 11.30 10.05
CA GLY A 81 4.84 11.40 8.71
C GLY A 81 3.39 10.93 8.56
N TYR A 82 2.66 10.71 9.67
CA TYR A 82 1.23 10.36 9.63
C TYR A 82 0.36 11.44 8.98
N PRO A 83 -0.70 11.07 8.21
CA PRO A 83 -0.90 9.76 7.62
C PRO A 83 0.16 9.46 6.56
N THR A 84 0.56 8.18 6.49
CA THR A 84 1.65 7.75 5.61
C THR A 84 1.31 7.86 4.13
N TYR A 85 2.33 7.94 3.28
CA TYR A 85 2.20 7.69 1.85
C TYR A 85 2.18 6.19 1.56
N TRP A 86 1.43 5.77 0.54
CA TRP A 86 1.24 4.37 0.19
C TRP A 86 1.98 3.96 -1.07
N HIS A 87 2.77 2.90 -0.97
CA HIS A 87 3.20 2.09 -2.11
C HIS A 87 2.16 1.01 -2.39
N ALA A 88 1.16 1.36 -3.20
CA ALA A 88 0.09 0.46 -3.64
C ALA A 88 0.26 0.22 -5.14
N ARG A 89 1.17 -0.68 -5.51
CA ARG A 89 1.51 -0.96 -6.91
C ARG A 89 0.80 -2.19 -7.43
N GLY A 90 0.26 -2.09 -8.65
CA GLY A 90 -0.48 -3.17 -9.29
C GLY A 90 0.26 -4.50 -9.35
N TYR A 91 1.59 -4.49 -9.48
CA TYR A 91 2.43 -5.69 -9.46
C TYR A 91 2.66 -6.27 -8.05
N GLY A 92 1.85 -5.92 -7.08
CA GLY A 92 1.83 -6.54 -5.75
C GLY A 92 2.77 -5.94 -4.71
N LEU A 93 3.41 -4.78 -4.95
CA LEU A 93 4.11 -4.05 -3.90
C LEU A 93 3.08 -3.29 -3.05
N PHE A 94 2.96 -3.69 -1.78
CA PHE A 94 2.05 -3.07 -0.82
C PHE A 94 2.81 -2.69 0.46
N ALA A 95 2.98 -1.39 0.71
CA ALA A 95 3.74 -0.89 1.85
C ALA A 95 3.32 0.53 2.27
N ALA A 96 3.40 0.79 3.59
CA ALA A 96 3.44 2.13 4.14
C ALA A 96 4.82 2.75 3.90
N ASN A 97 4.87 4.02 3.51
CA ASN A 97 6.11 4.77 3.34
C ASN A 97 6.08 6.08 4.13
N PRO A 98 6.43 6.07 5.41
CA PRO A 98 6.44 7.27 6.25
C PRO A 98 7.49 8.31 5.84
N PHE A 99 8.42 7.97 4.96
CA PHE A 99 9.49 8.86 4.47
C PHE A 99 9.29 9.31 3.02
N GLY A 100 8.12 9.05 2.44
CA GLY A 100 7.84 9.33 1.03
C GLY A 100 7.46 10.77 0.70
N GLN A 101 7.40 11.69 1.65
CA GLN A 101 6.85 13.04 1.48
C GLN A 101 7.46 13.79 0.32
N GLU A 102 8.77 13.90 0.26
CA GLU A 102 9.43 14.69 -0.77
C GLU A 102 9.18 14.13 -2.18
N VAL A 103 9.30 12.83 -2.33
CA VAL A 103 9.12 12.15 -3.63
C VAL A 103 7.66 12.22 -4.10
N PHE A 104 6.71 11.87 -3.23
CA PHE A 104 5.30 11.79 -3.64
C PHE A 104 4.59 13.15 -3.71
N SER A 105 5.10 14.16 -3.03
CA SER A 105 4.60 15.53 -3.11
C SER A 105 5.27 16.38 -4.21
N ASN A 106 6.18 15.80 -5.00
CA ASN A 106 7.02 16.54 -5.94
C ASN A 106 7.79 17.69 -5.25
N GLY A 107 8.38 17.42 -4.10
CA GLY A 107 9.20 18.35 -3.32
C GLY A 107 8.43 19.36 -2.46
N LYS A 108 7.07 19.32 -2.47
CA LYS A 108 6.24 20.26 -1.69
C LYS A 108 6.27 19.99 -0.20
N GLU A 109 6.45 18.73 0.19
CA GLU A 109 6.51 18.29 1.57
C GLU A 109 7.85 17.60 1.85
N LYS A 110 8.41 17.83 3.02
CA LYS A 110 9.65 17.18 3.47
C LYS A 110 9.50 16.75 4.93
N LEU A 111 9.88 15.54 5.23
CA LEU A 111 9.94 15.03 6.60
C LEU A 111 11.36 15.11 7.13
N ASN A 112 12.17 15.94 7.00
CA ASN A 112 13.56 16.06 7.50
C ASN A 112 13.82 15.28 8.82
N PHE A 113 13.53 13.95 8.78
CA PHE A 113 13.58 13.11 9.95
C PHE A 113 15.02 12.75 10.30
N THR A 114 15.46 13.17 11.48
CA THR A 114 16.78 12.87 12.01
C THR A 114 16.65 12.05 13.28
N LEU A 115 17.49 11.06 13.45
CA LEU A 115 17.62 10.28 14.65
C LEU A 115 19.05 10.42 15.18
N GLU A 116 19.21 11.13 16.29
CA GLU A 116 20.50 11.34 16.91
C GLU A 116 21.04 10.05 17.55
N PRO A 117 22.36 9.93 17.73
CA PRO A 117 22.94 8.79 18.42
C PRO A 117 22.27 8.50 19.76
N LYS A 118 21.97 7.23 20.04
CA LYS A 118 21.26 6.72 21.22
C LYS A 118 19.76 7.09 21.31
N GLN A 119 19.20 7.78 20.33
CA GLN A 119 17.76 7.95 20.23
C GLN A 119 17.12 6.74 19.55
N SER A 120 15.81 6.57 19.77
CA SER A 120 15.00 5.54 19.11
C SER A 120 13.70 6.13 18.59
N VAL A 121 13.16 5.50 17.55
CA VAL A 121 11.82 5.78 17.04
C VAL A 121 11.04 4.48 16.96
N THR A 122 9.75 4.55 17.22
CA THR A 122 8.85 3.41 17.06
C THR A 122 7.84 3.72 15.98
N PHE A 123 7.79 2.89 14.95
CA PHE A 123 6.73 2.89 13.95
C PHE A 123 5.69 1.85 14.35
N ARG A 124 4.42 2.26 14.31
CA ARG A 124 3.27 1.43 14.69
C ARG A 124 2.40 1.22 13.48
N HIS A 125 2.30 -0.02 13.05
CA HIS A 125 1.38 -0.42 11.97
C HIS A 125 0.65 -1.68 12.39
N ARG A 126 -0.61 -1.81 11.97
CA ARG A 126 -1.37 -3.06 12.11
C ARG A 126 -1.64 -3.64 10.73
N LEU A 127 -1.30 -4.91 10.58
CA LEU A 127 -1.69 -5.69 9.41
C LEU A 127 -2.94 -6.50 9.76
N LEU A 128 -3.98 -6.34 8.97
CA LEU A 128 -5.18 -7.17 9.01
C LEU A 128 -5.13 -8.16 7.85
N ILE A 129 -5.43 -9.42 8.16
CA ILE A 129 -5.55 -10.51 7.21
C ILE A 129 -6.94 -11.11 7.41
N LEU A 130 -7.83 -10.93 6.44
CA LEU A 130 -9.24 -11.27 6.58
C LEU A 130 -9.64 -12.24 5.47
N SER A 131 -10.31 -13.33 5.86
CA SER A 131 -11.06 -14.17 4.93
C SER A 131 -12.42 -13.53 4.66
N GLY A 132 -12.86 -13.55 3.41
CA GLY A 132 -14.08 -12.88 2.98
C GLY A 132 -13.84 -11.47 2.47
N THR A 133 -14.88 -10.66 2.47
CA THR A 133 -14.87 -9.26 2.04
C THR A 133 -14.84 -8.33 3.26
N ALA A 134 -14.40 -7.10 3.07
CA ALA A 134 -14.48 -6.05 4.08
C ALA A 134 -14.94 -4.73 3.46
N THR A 135 -15.71 -3.97 4.20
CA THR A 135 -16.11 -2.60 3.84
C THR A 135 -15.15 -1.57 4.46
N SER A 136 -15.11 -0.36 3.89
CA SER A 136 -14.35 0.76 4.47
C SER A 136 -14.73 1.01 5.93
N ALA A 137 -16.03 0.93 6.26
CA ALA A 137 -16.51 1.13 7.63
C ALA A 137 -15.95 0.10 8.62
N GLN A 138 -15.82 -1.17 8.20
CA GLN A 138 -15.20 -2.21 9.02
C GLN A 138 -13.71 -1.96 9.24
N ILE A 139 -12.99 -1.49 8.22
CA ILE A 139 -11.57 -1.14 8.36
C ILE A 139 -11.40 0.13 9.21
N ASP A 140 -12.27 1.13 9.08
CA ASP A 140 -12.29 2.32 9.95
C ASP A 140 -12.50 1.96 11.42
N GLU A 141 -13.37 0.99 11.72
CA GLU A 141 -13.56 0.53 13.07
C GLU A 141 -12.32 -0.18 13.64
N GLN A 142 -11.64 -0.99 12.81
CA GLN A 142 -10.36 -1.59 13.18
C GLN A 142 -9.26 -0.53 13.40
N GLN A 143 -9.27 0.53 12.61
CA GLN A 143 -8.38 1.67 12.77
C GLN A 143 -8.59 2.37 14.11
N LYS A 144 -9.84 2.65 14.50
CA LYS A 144 -10.18 3.25 15.80
C LYS A 144 -9.71 2.38 16.97
N ARG A 145 -9.94 1.07 16.90
CA ARG A 145 -9.47 0.12 17.90
C ARG A 145 -7.97 0.12 18.02
N PHE A 146 -7.26 0.06 16.89
CA PHE A 146 -5.80 0.10 16.87
C PHE A 146 -5.24 1.35 17.54
N VAL A 147 -5.81 2.52 17.26
CA VAL A 147 -5.39 3.79 17.87
C VAL A 147 -5.66 3.81 19.38
N ALA A 148 -6.75 3.21 19.84
CA ALA A 148 -7.10 3.15 21.25
C ALA A 148 -6.25 2.14 22.06
N GLU A 149 -5.88 1.00 21.46
CA GLU A 149 -5.13 -0.07 22.10
C GLU A 149 -3.64 0.24 22.23
N VAL A 150 -3.07 0.97 21.28
CA VAL A 150 -1.63 1.25 21.21
C VAL A 150 -1.35 2.67 21.74
N LYS A 151 -0.98 2.74 23.01
CA LYS A 151 -0.59 3.99 23.69
C LYS A 151 0.85 4.40 23.40
#